data_8929290617835cee764b6568b4392d92
#
_entry.id   8929290617835cee764b6568b4392d92
#
_cell.length_a   1.000
_cell.length_b   1.000
_cell.length_c   1.000
_cell.angle_alpha   90.00
_cell.angle_beta   90.00
_cell.angle_gamma   90.00
#
_symmetry.space_group_name_H-M   'P 1'
#
loop_
_entity.id
_entity.type
_entity.pdbx_description
1 polymer ?
#
loop_
_entity_poly.entity_id
_entity_poly.type
_entity_poly.pdbx_seq_one_letter_code
_entity_poly.pdbx_strand_id
1 'polypeptide(L)'
;MTVILVLLTFITFLTIDHFYSRKRVVIQPAMQVAKRDALPRIAPSLVGGFRVPENVRYHPGHTWALSESPSLVRVGMDDFAVKLAGKVDSITLPQRGQWLRQGQKVCTLRRDGVAVDMISPIEGSVSDINEALAQNPELARKDPYGEGWLITVQSPDAKTNFKNLLAGQMARFWTEESAGRLQKKFPTFAGMMAAPALAQDGGVAVDNVAEQIPDNEWSALTKEFFLS
;
A
#
# COMPACT_ATOMS: atom_id res chain seq x y z
N MET A 1 -8.03 -25.55 -58.84
CA MET A 1 -7.21 -24.35 -58.54
C MET A 1 -7.58 -23.68 -57.22
N THR A 2 -8.85 -23.41 -56.94
CA THR A 2 -9.31 -22.72 -55.70
C THR A 2 -8.98 -23.46 -54.38
N VAL A 3 -9.11 -24.79 -54.34
CA VAL A 3 -8.85 -25.60 -53.14
C VAL A 3 -7.36 -25.52 -52.72
N ILE A 4 -6.44 -25.53 -53.70
CA ILE A 4 -5.00 -25.45 -53.45
C ILE A 4 -4.62 -24.08 -52.85
N LEU A 5 -5.28 -23.02 -53.34
CA LEU A 5 -5.04 -21.65 -52.87
C LEU A 5 -5.52 -21.45 -51.43
N VAL A 6 -6.66 -22.04 -51.07
CA VAL A 6 -7.20 -22.04 -49.70
C VAL A 6 -6.27 -22.82 -48.72
N LEU A 7 -5.77 -23.97 -49.15
CA LEU A 7 -4.80 -24.74 -48.34
C LEU A 7 -3.50 -24.00 -48.13
N LEU A 8 -2.97 -23.32 -49.13
CA LEU A 8 -1.78 -22.48 -49.02
C LEU A 8 -1.95 -21.31 -48.04
N THR A 9 -3.10 -20.62 -48.10
CA THR A 9 -3.39 -19.53 -47.13
C THR A 9 -3.52 -20.04 -45.72
N PHE A 10 -4.11 -21.22 -45.50
CA PHE A 10 -4.24 -21.83 -44.18
C PHE A 10 -2.88 -22.25 -43.60
N ILE A 11 -2.02 -22.85 -44.43
CA ILE A 11 -0.65 -23.24 -44.01
C ILE A 11 0.19 -21.99 -43.70
N THR A 12 0.08 -20.92 -44.48
CA THR A 12 0.78 -19.63 -44.15
C THR A 12 0.28 -19.04 -42.86
N PHE A 13 -1.03 -19.10 -42.57
CA PHE A 13 -1.55 -18.60 -41.31
C PHE A 13 -1.06 -19.41 -40.10
N LEU A 14 -1.03 -20.75 -40.21
CA LEU A 14 -0.52 -21.64 -39.17
C LEU A 14 1.00 -21.43 -38.92
N THR A 15 1.78 -21.20 -39.98
CA THR A 15 3.22 -20.94 -39.85
C THR A 15 3.49 -19.58 -39.20
N ILE A 16 2.71 -18.57 -39.54
CA ILE A 16 2.79 -17.25 -38.93
C ILE A 16 2.41 -17.36 -37.43
N ASP A 17 1.29 -17.99 -37.11
CA ASP A 17 0.86 -18.17 -35.73
C ASP A 17 1.87 -18.95 -34.90
N HIS A 18 2.42 -20.03 -35.44
CA HIS A 18 3.48 -20.81 -34.80
C HIS A 18 4.74 -19.99 -34.53
N PHE A 19 5.13 -19.12 -35.47
CA PHE A 19 6.33 -18.27 -35.33
C PHE A 19 6.12 -17.13 -34.33
N TYR A 20 4.91 -16.53 -34.31
CA TYR A 20 4.54 -15.51 -33.33
C TYR A 20 4.29 -16.08 -31.94
N SER A 21 3.73 -17.28 -31.82
CA SER A 21 3.51 -17.95 -30.55
C SER A 21 4.85 -18.34 -29.87
N ARG A 22 5.87 -18.68 -30.63
CA ARG A 22 7.22 -18.95 -30.09
C ARG A 22 7.94 -17.69 -29.58
N LYS A 23 7.53 -16.49 -29.99
CA LYS A 23 8.07 -15.21 -29.48
C LYS A 23 7.35 -14.68 -28.25
N ARG A 24 6.33 -15.40 -27.73
CA ARG A 24 5.85 -15.10 -26.38
C ARG A 24 6.93 -15.49 -25.41
N VAL A 25 7.72 -14.50 -25.03
CA VAL A 25 8.71 -14.57 -23.98
C VAL A 25 8.01 -15.16 -22.75
N VAL A 26 8.39 -16.39 -22.38
CA VAL A 26 8.05 -16.95 -21.08
C VAL A 26 8.77 -16.06 -20.07
N ILE A 27 8.07 -15.09 -19.53
CA ILE A 27 8.56 -14.30 -18.41
C ILE A 27 8.68 -15.28 -17.25
N GLN A 28 9.90 -15.73 -16.99
CA GLN A 28 10.18 -16.66 -15.89
C GLN A 28 9.86 -15.94 -14.56
N PRO A 29 8.98 -16.48 -13.73
CA PRO A 29 8.63 -15.85 -12.45
C PRO A 29 9.81 -15.77 -11.48
N ALA A 30 10.86 -16.57 -11.67
CA ALA A 30 12.02 -16.61 -10.79
C ALA A 30 12.92 -15.35 -10.83
N MET A 31 12.85 -14.53 -11.91
CA MET A 31 13.70 -13.33 -12.03
C MET A 31 13.09 -12.08 -11.37
N GLN A 32 11.80 -12.12 -11.06
CA GLN A 32 11.12 -10.99 -10.40
C GLN A 32 11.28 -11.00 -8.87
N VAL A 33 11.49 -12.16 -8.26
CA VAL A 33 11.67 -12.28 -6.80
C VAL A 33 13.00 -11.66 -6.36
N ALA A 34 14.08 -11.89 -7.10
CA ALA A 34 15.42 -11.37 -6.75
C ALA A 34 15.57 -9.85 -6.90
N LYS A 35 14.67 -9.17 -7.64
CA LYS A 35 14.71 -7.72 -7.82
C LYS A 35 13.83 -6.95 -6.82
N ARG A 36 12.97 -7.65 -6.08
CA ARG A 36 12.09 -7.04 -5.05
C ARG A 36 12.87 -6.62 -3.80
N ASP A 37 13.99 -7.26 -3.51
CA ASP A 37 14.78 -7.01 -2.29
C ASP A 37 15.77 -5.84 -2.40
N ALA A 38 15.88 -5.20 -3.58
CA ALA A 38 16.89 -4.18 -3.87
C ALA A 38 16.35 -2.74 -3.97
N LEU A 39 15.17 -2.46 -3.40
CA LEU A 39 14.73 -1.06 -3.26
C LEU A 39 15.64 -0.37 -2.23
N PRO A 40 16.23 0.80 -2.54
CA PRO A 40 17.07 1.51 -1.60
C PRO A 40 16.26 1.78 -0.33
N ARG A 41 16.71 1.24 0.80
CA ARG A 41 16.18 1.59 2.14
C ARG A 41 16.60 3.02 2.43
N ILE A 42 15.78 3.97 1.99
CA ILE A 42 15.93 5.37 2.39
C ILE A 42 15.54 5.42 3.86
N ALA A 43 16.45 5.92 4.70
CA ALA A 43 16.15 6.12 6.11
C ALA A 43 14.87 6.97 6.23
N PRO A 44 13.82 6.47 6.88
CA PRO A 44 12.56 7.20 6.95
C PRO A 44 12.75 8.44 7.82
N SER A 45 12.33 9.60 7.34
CA SER A 45 12.25 10.78 8.18
C SER A 45 11.09 10.60 9.17
N LEU A 46 11.32 10.93 10.45
CA LEU A 46 10.27 10.96 11.47
C LEU A 46 9.55 12.31 11.42
N VAL A 47 8.22 12.27 11.41
CA VAL A 47 7.34 13.45 11.44
C VAL A 47 6.26 13.20 12.48
N GLY A 48 6.20 14.00 13.54
CA GLY A 48 5.25 13.77 14.63
C GLY A 48 5.37 12.37 15.28
N GLY A 49 6.57 11.76 15.26
CA GLY A 49 6.80 10.41 15.76
C GLY A 49 6.45 9.26 14.80
N PHE A 50 6.05 9.57 13.56
CA PHE A 50 5.71 8.60 12.52
C PHE A 50 6.74 8.59 11.40
N ARG A 51 7.04 7.40 10.86
CA ARG A 51 7.94 7.23 9.71
C ARG A 51 7.26 7.68 8.42
N VAL A 52 7.91 8.57 7.66
CA VAL A 52 7.40 9.12 6.40
C VAL A 52 8.47 9.00 5.32
N PRO A 53 8.62 7.84 4.66
CA PRO A 53 9.52 7.68 3.52
C PRO A 53 9.17 8.61 2.35
N GLU A 54 10.18 9.20 1.71
CA GLU A 54 9.98 10.15 0.61
C GLU A 54 9.73 9.48 -0.75
N ASN A 55 10.09 8.20 -0.88
CA ASN A 55 9.96 7.43 -2.12
C ASN A 55 8.56 6.88 -2.40
N VAL A 56 7.60 7.09 -1.48
CA VAL A 56 6.20 6.70 -1.64
C VAL A 56 5.28 7.93 -1.74
N ARG A 57 4.06 7.71 -2.17
CA ARG A 57 2.99 8.70 -2.18
C ARG A 57 1.91 8.28 -1.20
N TYR A 58 1.23 9.24 -0.59
CA TYR A 58 0.27 8.99 0.48
C TYR A 58 -1.12 9.42 0.06
N HIS A 59 -2.10 8.58 0.37
CA HIS A 59 -3.51 8.93 0.30
C HIS A 59 -3.97 9.49 1.65
N PRO A 60 -4.89 10.48 1.69
CA PRO A 60 -5.42 11.03 2.96
C PRO A 60 -6.06 9.99 3.90
N GLY A 61 -6.44 8.81 3.40
CA GLY A 61 -6.91 7.67 4.19
C GLY A 61 -5.78 6.75 4.69
N HIS A 62 -4.54 7.24 4.83
CA HIS A 62 -3.42 6.54 5.42
C HIS A 62 -2.99 5.23 4.71
N THR A 63 -3.19 5.19 3.39
CA THR A 63 -2.56 4.21 2.51
C THR A 63 -1.47 4.86 1.68
N TRP A 64 -0.44 4.08 1.32
CA TRP A 64 0.64 4.56 0.46
C TRP A 64 0.70 3.79 -0.86
N ALA A 65 1.28 4.43 -1.87
CA ALA A 65 1.54 3.87 -3.19
C ALA A 65 3.01 4.05 -3.57
N LEU A 66 3.64 2.98 -4.05
CA LEU A 66 5.01 2.97 -4.56
C LEU A 66 5.01 2.47 -6.01
N SER A 67 5.54 3.28 -6.93
CA SER A 67 5.70 2.86 -8.33
C SER A 67 6.87 1.88 -8.44
N GLU A 68 6.61 0.63 -8.80
CA GLU A 68 7.63 -0.38 -9.09
C GLU A 68 8.02 -0.37 -10.58
N SER A 69 7.06 0.00 -11.44
CA SER A 69 7.23 0.21 -12.87
C SER A 69 6.19 1.22 -13.37
N PRO A 70 6.20 1.64 -14.64
CA PRO A 70 5.25 2.64 -15.16
C PRO A 70 3.76 2.30 -14.94
N SER A 71 3.43 1.02 -14.83
CA SER A 71 2.05 0.54 -14.66
C SER A 71 1.87 -0.39 -13.46
N LEU A 72 2.93 -0.70 -12.70
CA LEU A 72 2.86 -1.58 -11.54
C LEU A 72 3.09 -0.77 -10.27
N VAL A 73 2.13 -0.80 -9.36
CA VAL A 73 2.12 -0.02 -8.13
C VAL A 73 1.92 -0.92 -6.93
N ARG A 74 2.85 -0.86 -5.97
CA ARG A 74 2.71 -1.51 -4.67
C ARG A 74 1.96 -0.59 -3.73
N VAL A 75 1.07 -1.16 -2.92
CA VAL A 75 0.19 -0.46 -1.99
C VAL A 75 0.34 -1.05 -0.59
N GLY A 76 0.32 -0.19 0.42
CA GLY A 76 0.32 -0.61 1.82
C GLY A 76 -0.30 0.44 2.74
N MET A 77 -0.28 0.19 4.03
CA MET A 77 -0.67 1.13 5.08
C MET A 77 0.54 1.93 5.55
N ASP A 78 0.36 3.21 5.88
CA ASP A 78 1.45 4.02 6.43
C ASP A 78 1.71 3.73 7.92
N ASP A 79 2.79 4.27 8.46
CA ASP A 79 3.19 4.06 9.85
C ASP A 79 2.16 4.64 10.85
N PHE A 80 1.42 5.68 10.47
CA PHE A 80 0.32 6.23 11.26
C PHE A 80 -0.84 5.24 11.35
N ALA A 81 -1.27 4.69 10.19
CA ALA A 81 -2.37 3.74 10.13
C ALA A 81 -2.09 2.48 10.94
N VAL A 82 -0.92 1.88 10.80
CA VAL A 82 -0.60 0.63 11.51
C VAL A 82 -0.48 0.83 13.02
N LYS A 83 -0.01 2.00 13.46
CA LYS A 83 0.08 2.34 14.88
C LYS A 83 -1.29 2.67 15.47
N LEU A 84 -2.16 3.35 14.70
CA LEU A 84 -3.53 3.64 15.10
C LEU A 84 -4.40 2.37 15.13
N ALA A 85 -4.24 1.48 14.14
CA ALA A 85 -4.92 0.19 14.12
C ALA A 85 -4.48 -0.71 15.28
N GLY A 86 -3.19 -0.67 15.63
CA GLY A 86 -2.61 -1.49 16.68
C GLY A 86 -2.54 -2.97 16.29
N LYS A 87 -2.70 -3.85 17.27
CA LYS A 87 -2.75 -5.28 17.03
C LYS A 87 -4.10 -5.65 16.43
N VAL A 88 -4.11 -6.03 15.17
CA VAL A 88 -5.31 -6.52 14.47
C VAL A 88 -5.32 -8.05 14.41
N ASP A 89 -6.51 -8.65 14.50
CA ASP A 89 -6.69 -10.10 14.46
C ASP A 89 -6.53 -10.65 13.05
N SER A 90 -7.01 -9.89 12.05
CA SER A 90 -6.93 -10.28 10.64
C SER A 90 -6.99 -9.09 9.70
N ILE A 91 -6.39 -9.27 8.53
CA ILE A 91 -6.45 -8.34 7.40
C ILE A 91 -7.06 -9.09 6.21
N THR A 92 -8.24 -8.64 5.76
CA THR A 92 -8.90 -9.20 4.57
C THR A 92 -8.49 -8.40 3.35
N LEU A 93 -7.79 -9.05 2.41
CA LEU A 93 -7.32 -8.46 1.15
C LEU A 93 -8.29 -8.73 0.01
N PRO A 94 -8.26 -7.95 -1.09
CA PRO A 94 -9.04 -8.21 -2.29
C PRO A 94 -8.53 -9.46 -3.03
N GLN A 95 -9.28 -9.94 -4.02
CA GLN A 95 -8.86 -11.06 -4.86
C GLN A 95 -7.92 -10.59 -5.99
N ARG A 96 -6.99 -11.46 -6.40
CA ARG A 96 -6.22 -11.24 -7.64
C ARG A 96 -7.18 -11.11 -8.84
N GLY A 97 -6.89 -10.15 -9.72
CA GLY A 97 -7.74 -9.81 -10.87
C GLY A 97 -8.91 -8.87 -10.54
N GLN A 98 -9.20 -8.60 -9.28
CA GLN A 98 -10.22 -7.63 -8.89
C GLN A 98 -9.84 -6.22 -9.34
N TRP A 99 -10.78 -5.49 -9.96
CA TRP A 99 -10.59 -4.09 -10.27
C TRP A 99 -10.92 -3.22 -9.05
N LEU A 100 -10.03 -2.30 -8.72
CA LEU A 100 -10.21 -1.30 -7.66
C LEU A 100 -10.21 0.10 -8.29
N ARG A 101 -11.02 0.99 -7.74
CA ARG A 101 -10.95 2.44 -8.04
C ARG A 101 -10.19 3.16 -6.95
N GLN A 102 -9.53 4.26 -7.30
CA GLN A 102 -8.93 5.15 -6.31
C GLN A 102 -10.02 5.65 -5.34
N GLY A 103 -9.78 5.58 -4.03
CA GLY A 103 -10.77 5.90 -2.99
C GLY A 103 -11.77 4.78 -2.67
N GLN A 104 -11.73 3.64 -3.36
CA GLN A 104 -12.55 2.48 -3.04
C GLN A 104 -11.86 1.62 -1.98
N LYS A 105 -12.65 0.83 -1.23
CA LYS A 105 -12.11 -0.12 -0.25
C LYS A 105 -11.05 -1.04 -0.85
N VAL A 106 -9.87 -1.10 -0.20
CA VAL A 106 -8.76 -1.97 -0.57
C VAL A 106 -8.60 -3.17 0.38
N CYS A 107 -8.82 -2.98 1.67
CA CYS A 107 -8.77 -4.07 2.64
C CYS A 107 -9.66 -3.77 3.84
N THR A 108 -9.92 -4.79 4.65
CA THR A 108 -10.64 -4.67 5.92
C THR A 108 -9.74 -5.16 7.04
N LEU A 109 -9.54 -4.33 8.05
CA LEU A 109 -8.88 -4.66 9.31
C LEU A 109 -9.91 -5.13 10.31
N ARG A 110 -9.63 -6.20 11.06
CA ARG A 110 -10.48 -6.67 12.17
C ARG A 110 -9.70 -6.66 13.46
N ARG A 111 -10.32 -6.09 14.50
CA ARG A 111 -9.82 -6.11 15.87
C ARG A 111 -11.01 -6.32 16.81
N ASP A 112 -10.96 -7.34 17.68
CA ASP A 112 -11.98 -7.62 18.70
C ASP A 112 -13.42 -7.67 18.14
N GLY A 113 -13.57 -8.28 16.95
CA GLY A 113 -14.86 -8.39 16.24
C GLY A 113 -15.30 -7.12 15.48
N VAL A 114 -14.61 -6.00 15.64
CA VAL A 114 -14.89 -4.76 14.93
C VAL A 114 -14.12 -4.74 13.60
N ALA A 115 -14.79 -4.32 12.52
CA ALA A 115 -14.22 -4.22 11.19
C ALA A 115 -14.09 -2.75 10.77
N VAL A 116 -12.94 -2.39 10.20
CA VAL A 116 -12.67 -1.06 9.64
C VAL A 116 -12.04 -1.22 8.27
N ASP A 117 -12.51 -0.46 7.31
CA ASP A 117 -12.04 -0.51 5.94
C ASP A 117 -10.90 0.48 5.70
N MET A 118 -9.99 0.13 4.78
CA MET A 118 -8.98 1.03 4.24
C MET A 118 -9.28 1.27 2.77
N ILE A 119 -8.91 2.43 2.25
CA ILE A 119 -9.22 2.83 0.88
C ILE A 119 -7.99 2.76 -0.03
N SER A 120 -8.21 2.43 -1.31
CA SER A 120 -7.14 2.29 -2.30
C SER A 120 -6.59 3.65 -2.73
N PRO A 121 -5.25 3.83 -2.70
CA PRO A 121 -4.62 5.04 -3.21
C PRO A 121 -4.54 5.06 -4.75
N ILE A 122 -4.85 3.94 -5.42
CA ILE A 122 -4.62 3.77 -6.85
C ILE A 122 -5.79 3.03 -7.51
N GLU A 123 -6.05 3.31 -8.78
CA GLU A 123 -7.00 2.57 -9.62
C GLU A 123 -6.28 1.54 -10.47
N GLY A 124 -6.86 0.34 -10.61
CA GLY A 124 -6.36 -0.71 -11.47
C GLY A 124 -6.78 -2.11 -11.03
N SER A 125 -6.24 -3.12 -11.72
CA SER A 125 -6.46 -4.53 -11.40
C SER A 125 -5.44 -5.03 -10.39
N VAL A 126 -5.87 -5.73 -9.35
CA VAL A 126 -5.00 -6.38 -8.37
C VAL A 126 -4.20 -7.47 -9.07
N SER A 127 -2.89 -7.27 -9.20
CA SER A 127 -1.98 -8.25 -9.83
C SER A 127 -1.45 -9.25 -8.83
N ASP A 128 -1.21 -8.82 -7.59
CA ASP A 128 -0.71 -9.68 -6.52
C ASP A 128 -1.20 -9.21 -5.14
N ILE A 129 -1.25 -10.15 -4.18
CA ILE A 129 -1.63 -9.92 -2.78
C ILE A 129 -0.55 -10.46 -1.86
N ASN A 130 -0.35 -9.82 -0.72
CA ASN A 130 0.59 -10.30 0.29
C ASN A 130 -0.05 -11.39 1.16
N GLU A 131 0.09 -12.64 0.75
CA GLU A 131 -0.48 -13.78 1.49
C GLU A 131 0.13 -13.95 2.90
N ALA A 132 1.35 -13.46 3.12
CA ALA A 132 1.99 -13.51 4.43
C ALA A 132 1.22 -12.67 5.47
N LEU A 133 0.59 -11.56 5.06
CA LEU A 133 -0.26 -10.76 5.95
C LEU A 133 -1.53 -11.48 6.40
N ALA A 134 -2.10 -12.35 5.55
CA ALA A 134 -3.27 -13.14 5.92
C ALA A 134 -2.94 -14.14 7.04
N GLN A 135 -1.69 -14.62 7.09
CA GLN A 135 -1.19 -15.54 8.10
C GLN A 135 -0.61 -14.81 9.33
N ASN A 136 -0.02 -13.64 9.12
CA ASN A 136 0.63 -12.85 10.16
C ASN A 136 0.39 -11.34 9.96
N PRO A 137 -0.72 -10.79 10.47
CA PRO A 137 -1.05 -9.36 10.38
C PRO A 137 0.00 -8.42 11.01
N GLU A 138 0.78 -8.93 11.97
CA GLU A 138 1.85 -8.16 12.63
C GLU A 138 2.96 -7.68 11.67
N LEU A 139 3.10 -8.30 10.51
CA LEU A 139 4.05 -7.84 9.47
C LEU A 139 3.77 -6.41 9.05
N ALA A 140 2.47 -6.04 8.94
CA ALA A 140 2.09 -4.66 8.60
C ALA A 140 2.60 -3.66 9.63
N ARG A 141 2.58 -4.01 10.93
CA ARG A 141 3.03 -3.14 12.02
C ARG A 141 4.55 -3.07 12.12
N LYS A 142 5.24 -4.20 11.92
CA LYS A 142 6.71 -4.28 12.03
C LYS A 142 7.41 -3.54 10.91
N ASP A 143 6.97 -3.73 9.69
CA ASP A 143 7.58 -3.14 8.50
C ASP A 143 6.54 -2.69 7.48
N PRO A 144 5.79 -1.59 7.75
CA PRO A 144 4.66 -1.15 6.93
C PRO A 144 5.06 -0.75 5.50
N TYR A 145 6.33 -0.40 5.27
CA TYR A 145 6.83 0.03 3.95
C TYR A 145 7.65 -1.04 3.22
N GLY A 146 7.96 -2.15 3.87
CA GLY A 146 8.64 -3.30 3.30
C GLY A 146 7.74 -4.54 3.29
N GLU A 147 7.94 -5.48 4.21
CA GLU A 147 7.21 -6.76 4.24
C GLU A 147 5.71 -6.62 4.52
N GLY A 148 5.28 -5.49 5.11
CA GLY A 148 3.87 -5.17 5.42
C GLY A 148 3.06 -4.61 4.25
N TRP A 149 3.53 -4.71 3.00
CA TRP A 149 2.73 -4.30 1.83
C TRP A 149 1.42 -5.12 1.74
N LEU A 150 0.36 -4.52 1.20
CA LEU A 150 -0.97 -5.17 1.08
C LEU A 150 -1.14 -5.89 -0.26
N ILE A 151 -1.04 -5.12 -1.34
CA ILE A 151 -1.31 -5.58 -2.71
C ILE A 151 -0.36 -4.91 -3.70
N THR A 152 -0.28 -5.50 -4.89
CA THR A 152 0.29 -4.86 -6.08
C THR A 152 -0.82 -4.68 -7.12
N VAL A 153 -0.88 -3.51 -7.73
CA VAL A 153 -1.94 -3.12 -8.68
C VAL A 153 -1.33 -2.82 -10.04
N GLN A 154 -1.87 -3.45 -11.07
CA GLN A 154 -1.62 -3.10 -12.46
C GLN A 154 -2.53 -1.92 -12.80
N SER A 155 -1.99 -0.72 -12.85
CA SER A 155 -2.70 0.54 -13.08
C SER A 155 -2.37 1.10 -14.45
N PRO A 156 -3.33 1.16 -15.40
CA PRO A 156 -3.09 1.77 -16.71
C PRO A 156 -2.75 3.25 -16.62
N ASP A 157 -3.40 3.96 -15.71
CA ASP A 157 -3.27 5.41 -15.50
C ASP A 157 -2.57 5.76 -14.17
N ALA A 158 -1.58 4.97 -13.76
CA ALA A 158 -0.83 5.19 -12.53
C ALA A 158 -0.36 6.63 -12.39
N LYS A 159 0.19 7.22 -13.46
CA LYS A 159 0.69 8.59 -13.47
C LYS A 159 -0.38 9.63 -13.12
N THR A 160 -1.61 9.45 -13.57
CA THR A 160 -2.73 10.33 -13.26
C THR A 160 -3.16 10.16 -11.80
N ASN A 161 -3.27 8.93 -11.32
CA ASN A 161 -3.62 8.64 -9.94
C ASN A 161 -2.59 9.22 -8.95
N PHE A 162 -1.30 9.14 -9.27
CA PHE A 162 -0.23 9.68 -8.44
C PHE A 162 -0.30 11.20 -8.25
N LYS A 163 -0.95 11.95 -9.15
CA LYS A 163 -1.17 13.40 -9.01
C LYS A 163 -2.12 13.76 -7.86
N ASN A 164 -3.01 12.83 -7.50
CA ASN A 164 -3.97 12.99 -6.42
C ASN A 164 -3.39 12.60 -5.04
N LEU A 165 -2.15 12.12 -4.99
CA LEU A 165 -1.51 11.65 -3.78
C LEU A 165 -0.49 12.66 -3.24
N LEU A 166 -0.36 12.68 -1.93
CA LEU A 166 0.56 13.56 -1.21
C LEU A 166 2.01 13.08 -1.33
N ALA A 167 2.95 13.99 -1.40
CA ALA A 167 4.37 13.70 -1.53
C ALA A 167 5.26 14.75 -0.89
N GLY A 168 6.48 14.37 -0.53
CA GLY A 168 7.51 15.27 -0.03
C GLY A 168 7.00 16.12 1.14
N GLN A 169 7.16 17.44 1.07
CA GLN A 169 6.75 18.34 2.15
C GLN A 169 5.24 18.31 2.44
N MET A 170 4.39 18.14 1.42
CA MET A 170 2.94 18.03 1.61
C MET A 170 2.57 16.80 2.44
N ALA A 171 3.19 15.66 2.17
CA ALA A 171 2.97 14.43 2.94
C ALA A 171 3.45 14.60 4.40
N ARG A 172 4.60 15.25 4.61
CA ARG A 172 5.13 15.54 5.95
C ARG A 172 4.18 16.45 6.75
N PHE A 173 3.75 17.56 6.14
CA PHE A 173 2.82 18.50 6.78
C PHE A 173 1.48 17.82 7.12
N TRP A 174 0.92 17.03 6.20
CA TRP A 174 -0.30 16.27 6.43
C TRP A 174 -0.16 15.23 7.54
N THR A 175 0.99 14.52 7.63
CA THR A 175 1.25 13.58 8.72
C THR A 175 1.35 14.32 10.06
N GLU A 176 2.01 15.47 10.10
CA GLU A 176 2.11 16.30 11.30
C GLU A 176 0.74 16.80 11.76
N GLU A 177 -0.12 17.23 10.81
CA GLU A 177 -1.50 17.62 11.09
C GLU A 177 -2.32 16.44 11.63
N SER A 178 -2.19 15.26 11.03
CA SER A 178 -2.86 14.03 11.49
C SER A 178 -2.42 13.66 12.91
N ALA A 179 -1.12 13.72 13.19
CA ALA A 179 -0.56 13.53 14.52
C ALA A 179 -1.11 14.55 15.52
N GLY A 180 -1.18 15.82 15.14
CA GLY A 180 -1.74 16.89 15.98
C GLY A 180 -3.24 16.72 16.23
N ARG A 181 -4.02 16.24 15.26
CA ARG A 181 -5.45 15.91 15.44
C ARG A 181 -5.61 14.75 16.44
N LEU A 182 -4.80 13.72 16.32
CA LEU A 182 -4.80 12.58 17.24
C LEU A 182 -4.45 13.03 18.67
N GLN A 183 -3.42 13.85 18.83
CA GLN A 183 -2.98 14.40 20.11
C GLN A 183 -4.06 15.25 20.80
N LYS A 184 -4.79 16.06 20.04
CA LYS A 184 -5.90 16.88 20.58
C LYS A 184 -7.03 16.00 21.13
N LYS A 185 -7.30 14.84 20.53
CA LYS A 185 -8.32 13.91 21.00
C LYS A 185 -7.84 13.13 22.24
N PHE A 186 -6.57 12.79 22.28
CA PHE A 186 -5.95 12.03 23.36
C PHE A 186 -4.70 12.75 23.88
N PRO A 187 -4.86 13.67 24.84
CA PRO A 187 -3.75 14.43 25.41
C PRO A 187 -2.63 13.56 26.03
N THR A 188 -2.92 12.31 26.39
CA THR A 188 -1.93 11.35 26.88
C THR A 188 -0.82 11.07 25.84
N PHE A 189 -1.09 11.22 24.55
CA PHE A 189 -0.08 11.14 23.49
C PHE A 189 0.88 12.35 23.48
N ALA A 190 0.51 13.47 24.07
CA ALA A 190 1.35 14.66 24.08
C ALA A 190 2.73 14.38 24.72
N GLY A 191 2.76 13.61 25.80
CA GLY A 191 4.00 13.19 26.46
C GLY A 191 4.87 12.24 25.62
N MET A 192 4.26 11.44 24.74
CA MET A 192 4.97 10.49 23.87
C MET A 192 5.51 11.17 22.60
N MET A 193 4.81 12.19 22.09
CA MET A 193 5.21 12.95 20.92
C MET A 193 6.16 14.10 21.24
N ALA A 194 6.20 14.54 22.50
CA ALA A 194 7.12 15.54 23.00
C ALA A 194 8.50 14.94 23.23
N ALA A 195 9.16 14.51 22.17
CA ALA A 195 10.61 14.35 22.25
C ALA A 195 11.26 15.72 22.44
N PRO A 196 12.32 15.81 23.27
CA PRO A 196 12.98 17.09 23.49
C PRO A 196 13.45 17.69 22.16
N ALA A 197 13.21 18.98 21.96
CA ALA A 197 13.53 19.77 20.78
C ALA A 197 15.04 19.80 20.39
N LEU A 198 15.85 18.95 20.98
CA LEU A 198 17.31 18.82 20.80
C LEU A 198 17.74 17.67 19.89
N ALA A 199 16.84 16.80 19.42
CA ALA A 199 17.21 15.78 18.47
C ALA A 199 17.19 16.37 17.05
N GLN A 200 18.36 16.61 16.48
CA GLN A 200 18.55 17.07 15.09
C GLN A 200 17.93 16.09 14.05
N ASP A 201 17.46 14.94 14.46
CA ASP A 201 17.06 13.81 13.62
C ASP A 201 15.54 13.54 13.61
N GLY A 202 14.69 14.49 14.02
CA GLY A 202 13.24 14.37 13.78
C GLY A 202 12.39 13.69 14.85
N GLY A 203 12.92 13.43 16.06
CA GLY A 203 12.13 12.97 17.20
C GLY A 203 12.20 11.46 17.47
N VAL A 204 11.47 10.99 18.49
CA VAL A 204 11.35 9.57 18.89
C VAL A 204 10.12 8.97 18.20
N ALA A 205 10.24 7.72 17.72
CA ALA A 205 9.10 7.00 17.17
C ALA A 205 8.03 6.79 18.25
N VAL A 206 6.78 7.09 17.91
CA VAL A 206 5.66 6.81 18.81
C VAL A 206 5.24 5.35 18.60
N ASP A 207 5.21 4.58 19.69
CA ASP A 207 4.72 3.20 19.69
C ASP A 207 3.48 3.07 20.60
N ASN A 208 2.74 1.97 20.46
CA ASN A 208 1.58 1.63 21.31
C ASN A 208 0.46 2.68 21.31
N VAL A 209 0.25 3.37 20.19
CA VAL A 209 -0.84 4.35 20.03
C VAL A 209 -2.20 3.71 20.32
N ALA A 210 -2.47 2.57 19.71
CA ALA A 210 -3.76 1.88 19.83
C ALA A 210 -4.09 1.39 21.25
N GLU A 211 -3.07 1.09 22.06
CA GLU A 211 -3.25 0.59 23.45
C GLU A 211 -3.81 1.67 24.39
N GLN A 212 -3.68 2.94 24.01
CA GLN A 212 -4.18 4.07 24.80
C GLN A 212 -5.55 4.56 24.36
N ILE A 213 -6.10 3.97 23.27
CA ILE A 213 -7.42 4.31 22.76
C ILE A 213 -8.45 3.38 23.39
N PRO A 214 -9.48 3.90 24.08
CA PRO A 214 -10.56 3.09 24.56
C PRO A 214 -11.23 2.30 23.42
N ASP A 215 -11.56 1.03 23.66
CA ASP A 215 -12.09 0.12 22.62
C ASP A 215 -13.37 0.66 21.97
N ASN A 216 -14.23 1.33 22.74
CA ASN A 216 -15.44 1.96 22.25
C ASN A 216 -15.18 3.15 21.30
N GLU A 217 -14.01 3.79 21.36
CA GLU A 217 -13.64 4.93 20.52
C GLU A 217 -12.79 4.52 19.32
N TRP A 218 -12.13 3.36 19.38
CA TRP A 218 -11.23 2.88 18.35
C TRP A 218 -11.89 2.83 16.96
N SER A 219 -13.12 2.29 16.88
CA SER A 219 -13.83 2.19 15.58
C SER A 219 -14.20 3.54 14.99
N ALA A 220 -14.65 4.48 15.82
CA ALA A 220 -14.99 5.82 15.34
C ALA A 220 -13.74 6.58 14.87
N LEU A 221 -12.64 6.46 15.64
CA LEU A 221 -11.39 7.13 15.35
C LEU A 221 -10.74 6.59 14.08
N THR A 222 -10.63 5.26 13.95
CA THR A 222 -10.05 4.65 12.75
C THR A 222 -10.87 4.96 11.49
N LYS A 223 -12.20 4.95 11.56
CA LYS A 223 -13.06 5.34 10.43
C LYS A 223 -12.83 6.80 10.01
N GLU A 224 -12.64 7.71 10.97
CA GLU A 224 -12.37 9.11 10.69
C GLU A 224 -11.04 9.30 9.95
N PHE A 225 -9.96 8.66 10.42
CA PHE A 225 -8.65 8.81 9.79
C PHE A 225 -8.51 8.01 8.49
N PHE A 226 -9.14 6.83 8.39
CA PHE A 226 -9.05 5.99 7.20
C PHE A 226 -10.05 6.37 6.12
N LEU A 227 -10.94 7.33 6.40
CA LEU A 227 -11.97 7.83 5.49
C LEU A 227 -12.95 6.74 5.00
N SER A 228 -13.24 5.76 5.86
CA SER A 228 -14.07 4.59 5.56
C SER A 228 -15.51 4.70 6.11
#